data_23b609293a3664e9a0b38805d0b70f50
#
_entry.id   23b609293a3664e9a0b38805d0b70f50
#
_cell.length_a   1.000
_cell.length_b   1.000
_cell.length_c   1.000
_cell.angle_alpha   90.00
_cell.angle_beta   90.00
_cell.angle_gamma   90.00
#
_symmetry.space_group_name_H-M   'P 1'
#
loop_
_entity.id
_entity.type
_entity.pdbx_description
1 polymer ?
#
loop_
_entity_poly.entity_id
_entity_poly.type
_entity_poly.pdbx_seq_one_letter_code
_entity_poly.pdbx_strand_id
1 'polypeptide(L)'
;MNTNHKTPPGYVIAEVEVMDPATFQKYAEKVAETLAPFNARFLIRGGKAQTVEGEAAKRIVVLAFDSAEKARVWYDSPAYEAIKPIRHRSAKTRVFIVEGLTPD
;
A
#
# COMPACT_ATOMS: atom_id res chain seq x y z
N MET A 1 16.87 32.42 3.17
CA MET A 1 15.62 32.09 2.55
C MET A 1 15.09 30.76 3.02
N ASN A 2 13.90 30.77 3.36
CA ASN A 2 13.29 29.59 3.86
C ASN A 2 12.90 28.64 2.74
N THR A 3 13.38 27.43 2.82
CA THR A 3 13.07 26.43 1.83
C THR A 3 12.19 25.34 2.42
N ASN A 4 11.40 25.70 3.43
CA ASN A 4 10.58 24.73 4.13
C ASN A 4 9.38 24.26 3.32
N HIS A 5 9.68 23.77 2.12
CA HIS A 5 8.65 23.10 1.35
C HIS A 5 8.58 21.68 1.85
N LYS A 6 7.73 21.48 2.82
CA LYS A 6 7.50 20.13 3.30
C LYS A 6 6.59 19.44 2.32
N THR A 7 7.06 18.32 1.82
CA THR A 7 6.26 17.49 0.93
C THR A 7 5.29 16.68 1.76
N PRO A 8 4.00 16.66 1.43
CA PRO A 8 3.07 15.79 2.14
C PRO A 8 3.43 14.33 1.88
N PRO A 9 3.25 13.49 2.87
CA PRO A 9 3.48 12.05 2.65
C PRO A 9 2.45 11.49 1.68
N GLY A 10 2.77 10.35 1.09
CA GLY A 10 1.84 9.63 0.25
C GLY A 10 1.51 8.29 0.89
N TYR A 11 0.27 7.88 0.75
CA TYR A 11 -0.16 6.60 1.29
C TYR A 11 -0.73 5.74 0.18
N VAL A 12 -0.39 4.46 0.23
CA VAL A 12 -1.09 3.48 -0.58
C VAL A 12 -2.06 2.78 0.35
N ILE A 13 -3.33 2.87 0.00
CA ILE A 13 -4.39 2.24 0.78
C ILE A 13 -4.98 1.14 -0.07
N ALA A 14 -4.93 -0.08 0.43
CA ALA A 14 -5.47 -1.24 -0.29
C ALA A 14 -6.55 -1.91 0.54
N GLU A 15 -7.66 -2.20 -0.13
CA GLU A 15 -8.72 -3.02 0.43
C GLU A 15 -8.62 -4.36 -0.29
N VAL A 16 -8.44 -5.44 0.46
CA VAL A 16 -8.08 -6.73 -0.11
C VAL A 16 -9.05 -7.82 0.32
N GLU A 17 -9.63 -8.49 -0.66
CA GLU A 17 -10.41 -9.69 -0.42
C GLU A 17 -9.61 -10.87 -0.95
N VAL A 18 -9.01 -11.65 -0.07
CA VAL A 18 -8.17 -12.78 -0.46
C VAL A 18 -9.06 -13.93 -0.89
N MET A 19 -8.88 -14.40 -2.12
CA MET A 19 -9.64 -15.51 -2.69
C MET A 19 -8.86 -16.81 -2.63
N ASP A 20 -7.53 -16.74 -2.73
CA ASP A 20 -6.64 -17.89 -2.68
C ASP A 20 -5.50 -17.58 -1.71
N PRO A 21 -5.66 -17.94 -0.43
CA PRO A 21 -4.67 -17.57 0.59
C PRO A 21 -3.27 -18.10 0.33
N ALA A 22 -3.14 -19.32 -0.19
CA ALA A 22 -1.81 -19.89 -0.43
C ALA A 22 -1.06 -19.11 -1.51
N THR A 23 -1.75 -18.71 -2.58
CA THR A 23 -1.13 -17.92 -3.63
C THR A 23 -0.86 -16.50 -3.17
N PHE A 24 -1.81 -15.91 -2.43
CA PHE A 24 -1.64 -14.56 -1.92
C PHE A 24 -0.45 -14.46 -0.99
N GLN A 25 -0.17 -15.50 -0.21
CA GLN A 25 0.97 -15.51 0.70
C GLN A 25 2.28 -15.32 -0.06
N LYS A 26 2.40 -15.87 -1.26
CA LYS A 26 3.59 -15.69 -2.08
C LYS A 26 3.80 -14.23 -2.45
N TYR A 27 2.72 -13.51 -2.70
CA TYR A 27 2.77 -12.09 -2.96
C TYR A 27 3.17 -11.34 -1.67
N ALA A 28 2.50 -11.64 -0.58
CA ALA A 28 2.70 -10.94 0.69
C ALA A 28 4.15 -11.04 1.19
N GLU A 29 4.79 -12.18 0.96
CA GLU A 29 6.19 -12.40 1.37
C GLU A 29 7.18 -11.51 0.61
N LYS A 30 6.81 -11.06 -0.58
CA LYS A 30 7.72 -10.31 -1.44
C LYS A 30 7.53 -8.80 -1.41
N VAL A 31 6.40 -8.33 -0.89
CA VAL A 31 6.09 -6.90 -0.93
C VAL A 31 7.13 -6.07 -0.19
N ALA A 32 7.55 -6.51 0.99
CA ALA A 32 8.49 -5.74 1.82
C ALA A 32 9.79 -5.44 1.07
N GLU A 33 10.29 -6.41 0.30
CA GLU A 33 11.51 -6.21 -0.47
C GLU A 33 11.37 -5.08 -1.49
N THR A 34 10.19 -4.94 -2.07
CA THR A 34 9.95 -3.91 -3.09
C THR A 34 9.87 -2.52 -2.49
N LEU A 35 9.58 -2.42 -1.20
CA LEU A 35 9.40 -1.14 -0.52
C LEU A 35 10.73 -0.53 -0.06
N ALA A 36 11.73 -1.36 0.22
CA ALA A 36 12.98 -0.90 0.80
C ALA A 36 13.66 0.25 0.04
N PRO A 37 13.75 0.20 -1.30
CA PRO A 37 14.40 1.30 -2.04
C PRO A 37 13.68 2.63 -1.93
N PHE A 38 12.42 2.63 -1.49
CA PHE A 38 11.59 3.83 -1.45
C PHE A 38 11.42 4.39 -0.05
N ASN A 39 12.16 3.84 0.92
CA ASN A 39 12.01 4.25 2.32
C ASN A 39 10.56 4.18 2.78
N ALA A 40 9.83 3.19 2.27
CA ALA A 40 8.42 3.01 2.56
C ALA A 40 8.23 1.97 3.64
N ARG A 41 7.10 2.07 4.33
CA ARG A 41 6.82 1.14 5.42
C ARG A 41 5.33 0.85 5.54
N PHE A 42 5.02 -0.28 6.16
CA PHE A 42 3.65 -0.62 6.48
C PHE A 42 3.19 0.19 7.70
N LEU A 43 2.00 0.78 7.60
CA LEU A 43 1.32 1.36 8.75
C LEU A 43 0.22 0.43 9.25
N ILE A 44 -0.47 -0.22 8.31
CA ILE A 44 -1.49 -1.23 8.61
C ILE A 44 -1.25 -2.38 7.66
N ARG A 45 -1.22 -3.58 8.20
CA ARG A 45 -0.97 -4.77 7.40
C ARG A 45 -1.96 -5.86 7.77
N GLY A 46 -3.23 -5.61 7.44
CA GLY A 46 -4.28 -6.59 7.68
C GLY A 46 -4.64 -6.77 9.13
N GLY A 47 -4.52 -5.69 9.91
CA GLY A 47 -4.94 -5.72 11.30
C GLY A 47 -6.44 -5.88 11.43
N LYS A 48 -6.88 -6.25 12.63
CA LYS A 48 -8.29 -6.45 12.92
C LYS A 48 -9.08 -5.18 12.67
N ALA A 49 -10.12 -5.26 11.84
CA ALA A 49 -10.98 -4.12 11.56
C ALA A 49 -12.30 -4.28 12.29
N GLN A 50 -12.76 -3.19 12.88
CA GLN A 50 -14.07 -3.15 13.52
C GLN A 50 -14.95 -2.21 12.70
N THR A 51 -15.94 -2.75 12.00
CA THR A 51 -16.85 -1.94 11.21
C THR A 51 -17.88 -1.32 12.14
N VAL A 52 -17.95 0.00 12.15
CA VAL A 52 -18.91 0.72 13.00
C VAL A 52 -20.09 1.25 12.21
N GLU A 53 -19.97 1.37 10.90
CA GLU A 53 -21.08 1.75 10.01
C GLU A 53 -20.82 1.16 8.64
N GLY A 54 -21.86 0.76 7.96
CA GLY A 54 -21.78 0.31 6.58
C GLY A 54 -21.40 -1.14 6.43
N GLU A 55 -20.97 -1.50 5.23
CA GLU A 55 -20.57 -2.86 4.93
C GLU A 55 -19.33 -3.27 5.70
N ALA A 56 -19.23 -4.55 6.00
CA ALA A 56 -18.07 -5.07 6.70
C ALA A 56 -16.78 -4.75 5.94
N ALA A 57 -15.79 -4.27 6.66
CA ALA A 57 -14.50 -3.92 6.07
C ALA A 57 -13.80 -5.18 5.58
N LYS A 58 -13.17 -5.08 4.40
CA LYS A 58 -12.26 -6.10 3.91
C LYS A 58 -10.92 -5.90 4.62
N ARG A 59 -9.95 -6.77 4.32
CA ARG A 59 -8.61 -6.61 4.84
C ARG A 59 -8.03 -5.28 4.36
N ILE A 60 -7.48 -4.49 5.27
CA ILE A 60 -6.92 -3.17 4.94
C ILE A 60 -5.41 -3.22 5.08
N VAL A 61 -4.72 -2.68 4.07
CA VAL A 61 -3.27 -2.49 4.11
C VAL A 61 -2.98 -1.04 3.80
N VAL A 62 -2.12 -0.42 4.59
CA VAL A 62 -1.71 0.96 4.35
C VAL A 62 -0.19 1.03 4.38
N LEU A 63 0.37 1.60 3.32
CA LEU A 63 1.80 1.84 3.19
C LEU A 63 2.05 3.34 3.22
N ALA A 64 3.14 3.75 3.85
CA ALA A 64 3.54 5.16 3.88
C ALA A 64 4.79 5.37 3.04
N PHE A 65 4.75 6.41 2.23
CA PHE A 65 5.85 6.85 1.36
C PHE A 65 6.17 8.31 1.66
N ASP A 66 7.35 8.76 1.28
CA ASP A 66 7.75 10.15 1.48
C ASP A 66 6.85 11.11 0.70
N SER A 67 6.25 10.65 -0.39
CA SER A 67 5.33 11.45 -1.18
C SER A 67 4.42 10.55 -2.01
N ALA A 68 3.32 11.12 -2.50
CA ALA A 68 2.42 10.40 -3.40
C ALA A 68 3.14 10.04 -4.71
N GLU A 69 4.05 10.91 -5.16
CA GLU A 69 4.83 10.63 -6.36
C GLU A 69 5.69 9.38 -6.18
N LYS A 70 6.36 9.26 -5.05
CA LYS A 70 7.18 8.07 -4.78
C LYS A 70 6.33 6.81 -4.65
N ALA A 71 5.13 6.93 -4.10
CA ALA A 71 4.20 5.81 -4.05
C ALA A 71 3.85 5.33 -5.46
N ARG A 72 3.63 6.27 -6.38
CA ARG A 72 3.33 5.93 -7.76
C ARG A 72 4.53 5.27 -8.45
N VAL A 73 5.74 5.81 -8.21
CA VAL A 73 6.95 5.24 -8.79
C VAL A 73 7.13 3.81 -8.31
N TRP A 74 6.90 3.55 -7.01
CA TRP A 74 6.95 2.19 -6.48
C TRP A 74 5.93 1.28 -7.15
N TYR A 75 4.69 1.76 -7.28
CA TYR A 75 3.62 0.95 -7.85
C TYR A 75 3.94 0.50 -9.28
N ASP A 76 4.61 1.36 -10.04
CA ASP A 76 4.99 1.09 -11.41
C ASP A 76 6.40 0.51 -11.55
N SER A 77 7.10 0.29 -10.44
CA SER A 77 8.48 -0.20 -10.48
C SER A 77 8.55 -1.63 -11.00
N PRO A 78 9.67 -2.01 -11.66
CA PRO A 78 9.84 -3.38 -12.16
C PRO A 78 9.69 -4.43 -11.07
N ALA A 79 10.21 -4.15 -9.87
CA ALA A 79 10.13 -5.10 -8.77
C ALA A 79 8.68 -5.37 -8.37
N TYR A 80 7.86 -4.31 -8.27
CA TYR A 80 6.47 -4.49 -7.90
C TYR A 80 5.65 -5.07 -9.05
N GLU A 81 5.93 -4.63 -10.27
CA GLU A 81 5.26 -5.20 -11.45
C GLU A 81 5.44 -6.71 -11.55
N ALA A 82 6.60 -7.20 -11.12
CA ALA A 82 6.90 -8.64 -11.19
C ALA A 82 5.97 -9.45 -10.28
N ILE A 83 5.53 -8.89 -9.17
CA ILE A 83 4.69 -9.63 -8.21
C ILE A 83 3.20 -9.28 -8.29
N LYS A 84 2.87 -8.20 -8.97
CA LYS A 84 1.48 -7.73 -9.11
C LYS A 84 0.54 -8.81 -9.66
N PRO A 85 0.93 -9.60 -10.68
CA PRO A 85 0.05 -10.66 -11.18
C PRO A 85 -0.32 -11.70 -10.13
N ILE A 86 0.57 -11.96 -9.17
CA ILE A 86 0.29 -12.91 -8.10
C ILE A 86 -0.90 -12.39 -7.26
N ARG A 87 -0.88 -11.08 -6.97
CA ARG A 87 -2.00 -10.46 -6.26
C ARG A 87 -3.29 -10.52 -7.08
N HIS A 88 -3.20 -10.18 -8.38
CA HIS A 88 -4.38 -10.12 -9.23
C HIS A 88 -5.12 -11.46 -9.32
N ARG A 89 -4.38 -12.57 -9.36
CA ARG A 89 -5.02 -13.88 -9.49
C ARG A 89 -5.43 -14.50 -8.16
N SER A 90 -5.01 -13.89 -7.04
CA SER A 90 -5.28 -14.46 -5.71
C SER A 90 -6.19 -13.62 -4.84
N ALA A 91 -6.51 -12.39 -5.27
CA ALA A 91 -7.31 -11.48 -4.47
C ALA A 91 -8.03 -10.46 -5.33
N LYS A 92 -9.16 -9.99 -4.81
CA LYS A 92 -9.85 -8.82 -5.39
C LYS A 92 -9.40 -7.64 -4.56
N THR A 93 -8.88 -6.60 -5.23
CA THR A 93 -8.33 -5.47 -4.52
C THR A 93 -8.81 -4.14 -5.09
N ARG A 94 -8.90 -3.16 -4.19
CA ARG A 94 -9.03 -1.76 -4.57
C ARG A 94 -7.80 -1.09 -4.00
N VAL A 95 -7.10 -0.30 -4.82
CA VAL A 95 -5.84 0.31 -4.40
C VAL A 95 -5.89 1.80 -4.72
N PHE A 96 -5.57 2.61 -3.74
CA PHE A 96 -5.58 4.06 -3.87
C PHE A 96 -4.26 4.64 -3.43
N ILE A 97 -3.81 5.68 -4.14
CA ILE A 97 -2.70 6.50 -3.67
C ILE A 97 -3.32 7.80 -3.19
N VAL A 98 -3.08 8.13 -1.93
CA VAL A 98 -3.71 9.29 -1.30
C VAL A 98 -2.63 10.17 -0.68
N GLU A 99 -2.71 11.45 -0.96
CA GLU A 99 -1.79 12.42 -0.38
C GLU A 99 -2.22 12.72 1.06
N GLY A 100 -1.27 12.68 1.97
CA GLY A 100 -1.53 12.99 3.36
C GLY A 100 -1.46 14.49 3.63
N LEU A 101 -1.59 14.85 4.89
CA LEU A 101 -1.49 16.24 5.29
C LEU A 101 -0.02 16.68 5.22
N THR A 102 0.18 17.92 4.78
CA THR A 102 1.52 18.50 4.79
C THR A 102 1.98 18.65 6.23
N PRO A 103 3.18 18.16 6.58
CA PRO A 103 3.67 18.28 7.95
C PRO A 103 3.90 19.74 8.33
N ASP A 104 3.72 20.06 9.59
CA ASP A 104 3.98 21.42 10.10
C ASP A 104 5.46 21.70 10.26
#